data_99272e1d11dbd33524350807faafdc71
#
_entry.id   99272e1d11dbd33524350807faafdc71
#
_cell.length_a   1.000
_cell.length_b   1.000
_cell.length_c   1.000
_cell.angle_alpha   90.00
_cell.angle_beta   90.00
_cell.angle_gamma   90.00
#
_symmetry.space_group_name_H-M   'P 1'
#
loop_
_entity.id
_entity.type
_entity.pdbx_description
1 polymer ?
#
loop_
_entity_poly.entity_id
_entity_poly.type
_entity_poly.pdbx_seq_one_letter_code
_entity_poly.pdbx_strand_id
1 'polypeptide(L)'
;MIPLRLYSLILVVSGVVLAIYLLLRRKHKTADDLERERRQWLDQIGRITDGTVIDVQEMDSGQKPATLLIYQYDVAGVSYEASQDVTYLRQWINLHSCRLGLPTSVRYDPHNPGNSIVVSEKWMGLRH
;
A
#
# COMPACT_ATOMS: atom_id res chain seq x y z
N MET A 1 -49.95 26.41 -5.83
CA MET A 1 -48.82 26.93 -6.62
C MET A 1 -47.60 27.04 -5.73
N ILE A 2 -46.55 26.29 -6.02
CA ILE A 2 -45.33 26.32 -5.23
C ILE A 2 -44.54 27.56 -5.64
N PRO A 3 -44.16 28.46 -4.70
CA PRO A 3 -43.44 29.66 -5.05
C PRO A 3 -42.03 29.34 -5.56
N LEU A 4 -41.54 30.15 -6.50
CA LEU A 4 -40.21 30.01 -7.11
C LEU A 4 -39.08 29.94 -6.07
N ARG A 5 -39.27 30.58 -4.91
CA ARG A 5 -38.32 30.55 -3.81
C ARG A 5 -38.13 29.15 -3.23
N LEU A 6 -39.17 28.31 -3.22
CA LEU A 6 -39.08 26.91 -2.77
C LEU A 6 -38.27 26.06 -3.72
N TYR A 7 -38.39 26.26 -5.03
CA TYR A 7 -37.58 25.55 -6.02
C TYR A 7 -36.09 25.87 -5.90
N SER A 8 -35.75 27.14 -5.68
CA SER A 8 -34.36 27.55 -5.50
C SER A 8 -33.76 26.97 -4.23
N LEU A 9 -34.52 26.90 -3.13
CA LEU A 9 -34.08 26.27 -1.89
C LEU A 9 -33.84 24.77 -2.07
N ILE A 10 -34.72 24.05 -2.74
CA ILE A 10 -34.59 22.63 -3.02
C ILE A 10 -33.33 22.36 -3.87
N LEU A 11 -33.08 23.18 -4.89
CA LEU A 11 -31.89 23.06 -5.73
C LEU A 11 -30.61 23.29 -4.94
N VAL A 12 -30.56 24.29 -4.08
CA VAL A 12 -29.39 24.58 -3.25
C VAL A 12 -29.12 23.44 -2.25
N VAL A 13 -30.16 22.96 -1.56
CA VAL A 13 -30.04 21.86 -0.60
C VAL A 13 -29.56 20.57 -1.28
N SER A 14 -30.14 20.24 -2.43
CA SER A 14 -29.73 19.03 -3.18
C SER A 14 -28.28 19.13 -3.66
N GLY A 15 -27.84 20.31 -4.11
CA GLY A 15 -26.45 20.54 -4.51
C GLY A 15 -25.47 20.40 -3.35
N VAL A 16 -25.82 20.93 -2.18
CA VAL A 16 -25.00 20.82 -0.96
C VAL A 16 -24.91 19.37 -0.50
N VAL A 17 -26.02 18.63 -0.47
CA VAL A 17 -26.05 17.22 -0.08
C VAL A 17 -25.18 16.39 -1.04
N LEU A 18 -25.30 16.63 -2.34
CA LEU A 18 -24.50 15.93 -3.33
C LEU A 18 -23.00 16.24 -3.16
N ALA A 19 -22.64 17.50 -2.92
CA ALA A 19 -21.26 17.91 -2.69
C ALA A 19 -20.67 17.24 -1.43
N ILE A 20 -21.43 17.21 -0.34
CA ILE A 20 -21.02 16.52 0.90
C ILE A 20 -20.85 15.03 0.66
N TYR A 21 -21.78 14.40 -0.05
CA TYR A 21 -21.71 12.97 -0.40
C TYR A 21 -20.44 12.66 -1.21
N LEU A 22 -20.15 13.46 -2.23
CA LEU A 22 -18.96 13.29 -3.05
C LEU A 22 -17.68 13.51 -2.26
N LEU A 23 -17.64 14.49 -1.36
CA LEU A 23 -16.49 14.75 -0.49
C LEU A 23 -16.27 13.61 0.50
N LEU A 24 -17.32 13.08 1.11
CA LEU A 24 -17.24 11.94 2.02
C LEU A 24 -16.76 10.70 1.28
N ARG A 25 -17.22 10.49 0.04
CA ARG A 25 -16.80 9.37 -0.79
C ARG A 25 -15.32 9.46 -1.16
N ARG A 26 -14.78 10.66 -1.38
CA ARG A 26 -13.34 10.87 -1.67
C ARG A 26 -12.45 10.66 -0.44
N LYS A 27 -12.96 10.92 0.76
CA LYS A 27 -12.19 10.79 2.00
C LYS A 27 -12.10 9.34 2.51
N HIS A 28 -12.88 8.42 1.97
CA HIS A 28 -12.86 7.01 2.36
C HIS A 28 -11.83 6.21 1.58
N LYS A 29 -10.57 6.64 1.62
CA LYS A 29 -9.47 5.76 1.23
C LYS A 29 -9.20 4.81 2.38
N THR A 30 -9.34 3.52 2.14
CA THR A 30 -8.99 2.49 3.11
C THR A 30 -7.47 2.41 3.25
N ALA A 31 -7.00 1.78 4.33
CA ALA A 31 -5.57 1.53 4.51
C ALA A 31 -4.99 0.73 3.34
N ASP A 32 -5.79 -0.17 2.76
CA ASP A 32 -5.40 -0.97 1.59
C ASP A 32 -5.21 -0.11 0.34
N ASP A 33 -6.06 0.90 0.13
CA ASP A 33 -5.93 1.83 -1.00
C ASP A 33 -4.66 2.67 -0.89
N LEU A 34 -4.33 3.14 0.32
CA LEU A 34 -3.11 3.90 0.58
C LEU A 34 -1.87 3.03 0.34
N GLU A 35 -1.89 1.78 0.77
CA GLU A 35 -0.79 0.84 0.56
C GLU A 35 -0.62 0.51 -0.92
N ARG A 36 -1.72 0.35 -1.66
CA ARG A 36 -1.67 0.14 -3.11
C ARG A 36 -1.06 1.34 -3.83
N GLU A 37 -1.45 2.55 -3.46
CA GLU A 37 -0.88 3.77 -4.02
C GLU A 37 0.61 3.87 -3.73
N ARG A 38 1.05 3.52 -2.53
CA ARG A 38 2.45 3.48 -2.13
C ARG A 38 3.24 2.48 -3.00
N ARG A 39 2.72 1.27 -3.18
CA ARG A 39 3.36 0.25 -4.03
C ARG A 39 3.50 0.72 -5.48
N GLN A 40 2.45 1.30 -6.04
CA GLN A 40 2.47 1.80 -7.41
C GLN A 40 3.47 2.94 -7.59
N TRP A 41 3.53 3.84 -6.64
CA TRP A 41 4.47 4.95 -6.66
C TRP A 41 5.93 4.47 -6.59
N LEU A 42 6.23 3.56 -5.66
CA LEU A 42 7.56 2.97 -5.53
C LEU A 42 7.95 2.13 -6.74
N ASP A 43 7.00 1.47 -7.37
CA ASP A 43 7.23 0.72 -8.60
C ASP A 43 7.68 1.64 -9.76
N GLN A 44 7.17 2.85 -9.79
CA GLN A 44 7.51 3.84 -10.83
C GLN A 44 8.80 4.58 -10.55
N ILE A 45 9.02 5.05 -9.32
CA ILE A 45 10.12 5.95 -8.98
C ILE A 45 11.19 5.33 -8.09
N GLY A 46 10.93 4.18 -7.48
CA GLY A 46 11.84 3.54 -6.54
C GLY A 46 13.14 3.09 -7.19
N ARG A 47 14.24 3.24 -6.46
CA ARG A 47 15.53 2.67 -6.84
C ARG A 47 15.64 1.26 -6.31
N ILE A 48 16.40 0.42 -6.99
CA ILE A 48 16.57 -0.99 -6.64
C ILE A 48 17.89 -1.17 -5.90
N THR A 49 17.85 -1.90 -4.80
CA THR A 49 19.03 -2.37 -4.06
C THR A 49 18.85 -3.83 -3.69
N ASP A 50 19.94 -4.49 -3.34
CA ASP A 50 19.89 -5.86 -2.86
C ASP A 50 19.47 -5.90 -1.38
N GLY A 51 18.69 -6.90 -1.04
CA GLY A 51 18.24 -7.15 0.31
C GLY A 51 18.11 -8.62 0.61
N THR A 52 17.64 -8.91 1.81
CA THR A 52 17.49 -10.27 2.32
C THR A 52 16.20 -10.38 3.10
N VAL A 53 15.42 -11.42 2.85
CA VAL A 53 14.23 -11.72 3.66
C VAL A 53 14.68 -12.23 5.02
N ILE A 54 14.19 -11.61 6.08
CA ILE A 54 14.50 -12.01 7.45
C ILE A 54 13.42 -12.93 8.01
N ASP A 55 12.14 -12.62 7.74
CA ASP A 55 11.03 -13.37 8.32
C ASP A 55 9.76 -13.16 7.50
N VAL A 56 8.83 -14.08 7.66
CA VAL A 56 7.45 -13.96 7.17
C VAL A 56 6.54 -14.19 8.37
N GLN A 57 5.77 -13.15 8.72
CA GLN A 57 4.87 -13.23 9.87
C GLN A 57 3.43 -13.26 9.41
N GLU A 58 2.68 -14.23 9.90
CA GLU A 58 1.23 -14.25 9.76
C GLU A 58 0.61 -13.74 11.05
N MET A 59 -0.08 -12.61 10.95
CA MET A 59 -0.74 -11.98 12.09
C MET A 59 -2.24 -12.18 11.95
N ASP A 60 -2.86 -12.72 13.01
CA ASP A 60 -4.31 -12.83 13.11
C ASP A 60 -4.80 -11.70 14.03
N SER A 61 -4.94 -10.51 13.45
CA SER A 61 -5.42 -9.34 14.20
C SER A 61 -6.93 -9.19 14.00
N GLY A 62 -7.71 -9.78 14.89
CA GLY A 62 -9.17 -9.64 14.90
C GLY A 62 -9.84 -10.29 13.70
N GLN A 63 -10.40 -9.50 12.79
CA GLN A 63 -11.27 -9.98 11.72
C GLN A 63 -10.55 -10.34 10.41
N LYS A 64 -9.29 -9.90 10.22
CA LYS A 64 -8.56 -10.13 8.96
C LYS A 64 -7.15 -10.64 9.23
N PRO A 65 -6.81 -11.84 8.73
CA PRO A 65 -5.43 -12.29 8.78
C PRO A 65 -4.56 -11.40 7.88
N ALA A 66 -3.40 -11.02 8.39
CA ALA A 66 -2.42 -10.23 7.65
C ALA A 66 -1.11 -11.00 7.52
N THR A 67 -0.50 -10.93 6.35
CA THR A 67 0.82 -11.51 6.10
C THR A 67 1.83 -10.40 5.90
N LEU A 68 2.86 -10.39 6.75
CA LEU A 68 3.94 -9.41 6.69
C LEU A 68 5.23 -10.07 6.23
N LEU A 69 5.86 -9.48 5.24
CA LEU A 69 7.19 -9.88 4.78
C LEU A 69 8.21 -8.91 5.39
N ILE A 70 9.13 -9.43 6.20
CA ILE A 70 10.15 -8.64 6.88
C ILE A 70 11.47 -8.86 6.17
N TYR A 71 12.14 -7.77 5.83
CA TYR A 71 13.36 -7.80 5.03
C TYR A 71 14.34 -6.72 5.49
N GLN A 72 15.61 -6.94 5.17
CA GLN A 72 16.71 -6.04 5.46
C GLN A 72 17.43 -5.66 4.17
N TYR A 73 17.87 -4.42 4.08
CA TYR A 73 18.61 -3.92 2.92
C TYR A 73 19.53 -2.78 3.34
N ASP A 74 20.55 -2.52 2.53
CA ASP A 74 21.52 -1.44 2.77
C ASP A 74 21.38 -0.38 1.68
N VAL A 75 21.40 0.89 2.10
CA VAL A 75 21.43 2.04 1.20
C VAL A 75 22.53 2.97 1.66
N ALA A 76 23.54 3.21 0.81
CA ALA A 76 24.67 4.11 1.09
C ALA A 76 25.36 3.79 2.42
N GLY A 77 25.53 2.52 2.74
CA GLY A 77 26.20 2.07 3.98
C GLY A 77 25.32 2.05 5.22
N VAL A 78 24.04 2.37 5.10
CA VAL A 78 23.09 2.33 6.21
C VAL A 78 22.18 1.12 6.02
N SER A 79 22.04 0.30 7.07
CA SER A 79 21.13 -0.86 7.08
C SER A 79 19.75 -0.45 7.51
N TYR A 80 18.76 -0.88 6.74
CA TYR A 80 17.35 -0.68 7.02
C TYR A 80 16.65 -2.01 7.18
N GLU A 81 15.71 -2.09 8.09
CA GLU A 81 14.79 -3.21 8.24
C GLU A 81 13.37 -2.69 8.05
N ALA A 82 12.61 -3.35 7.20
CA ALA A 82 11.26 -2.94 6.88
C ALA A 82 10.33 -4.14 6.80
N SER A 83 9.04 -3.87 6.90
CA SER A 83 8.02 -4.88 6.68
C SER A 83 7.04 -4.39 5.61
N GLN A 84 6.63 -5.30 4.75
CA GLN A 84 5.61 -5.04 3.74
C GLN A 84 4.42 -5.94 3.99
N ASP A 85 3.22 -5.36 4.00
CA ASP A 85 1.98 -6.13 4.03
C ASP A 85 1.73 -6.71 2.63
N VAL A 86 1.79 -8.02 2.52
CA VAL A 86 1.64 -8.77 1.27
C VAL A 86 0.36 -9.60 1.26
N THR A 87 -0.59 -9.31 2.14
CA THR A 87 -1.83 -10.07 2.29
C THR A 87 -2.59 -10.19 0.98
N TYR A 88 -2.69 -9.12 0.22
CA TYR A 88 -3.41 -9.08 -1.06
C TYR A 88 -2.56 -9.48 -2.25
N LEU A 89 -1.28 -9.79 -2.03
CA LEU A 89 -0.33 -10.19 -3.07
C LEU A 89 0.01 -11.67 -3.01
N ARG A 90 -0.66 -12.45 -2.17
CA ARG A 90 -0.39 -13.88 -1.95
C ARG A 90 -0.42 -14.73 -3.22
N GLN A 91 -1.25 -14.35 -4.19
CA GLN A 91 -1.37 -15.11 -5.44
C GLN A 91 -0.10 -15.03 -6.30
N TRP A 92 0.75 -14.03 -6.07
CA TRP A 92 2.01 -13.87 -6.78
C TRP A 92 3.22 -14.32 -5.96
N ILE A 93 3.02 -14.66 -4.68
CA ILE A 93 4.11 -15.01 -3.77
C ILE A 93 3.94 -16.45 -3.32
N ASN A 94 4.99 -17.27 -3.51
CA ASN A 94 5.05 -18.57 -2.89
C ASN A 94 5.68 -18.43 -1.50
N LEU A 95 4.84 -18.33 -0.47
CA LEU A 95 5.29 -18.17 0.91
C LEU A 95 6.11 -19.37 1.40
N HIS A 96 5.87 -20.56 0.85
CA HIS A 96 6.62 -21.77 1.20
C HIS A 96 8.07 -21.72 0.74
N SER A 97 8.38 -20.94 -0.28
CA SER A 97 9.75 -20.74 -0.76
C SER A 97 10.43 -19.53 -0.13
N CYS A 98 9.71 -18.70 0.63
CA CYS A 98 10.28 -17.59 1.38
C CYS A 98 11.00 -18.12 2.62
N ARG A 99 12.31 -18.24 2.55
CA ARG A 99 13.14 -18.71 3.64
C ARG A 99 13.91 -17.56 4.25
N LEU A 100 14.27 -17.70 5.53
CA LEU A 100 15.24 -16.82 6.16
C LEU A 100 16.52 -16.76 5.32
N GLY A 101 16.97 -15.56 5.01
CA GLY A 101 18.15 -15.35 4.20
C GLY A 101 17.92 -15.39 2.69
N LEU A 102 16.66 -15.47 2.23
CA LEU A 102 16.35 -15.44 0.80
C LEU A 102 16.80 -14.11 0.18
N PRO A 103 17.67 -14.13 -0.83
CA PRO A 103 18.05 -12.89 -1.53
C PRO A 103 16.83 -12.26 -2.20
N THR A 104 16.76 -10.96 -2.13
CA THR A 104 15.66 -10.20 -2.74
C THR A 104 16.16 -8.88 -3.31
N SER A 105 15.40 -8.31 -4.23
CA SER A 105 15.57 -6.94 -4.68
C SER A 105 14.56 -6.07 -3.97
N VAL A 106 14.98 -4.90 -3.54
CA VAL A 106 14.17 -3.95 -2.78
C VAL A 106 14.08 -2.66 -3.57
N ARG A 107 12.88 -2.14 -3.75
CA ARG A 107 12.68 -0.79 -4.29
C ARG A 107 12.46 0.17 -3.13
N TYR A 108 13.23 1.23 -3.10
CA TYR A 108 13.16 2.20 -2.02
C TYR A 108 13.03 3.62 -2.55
N ASP A 109 12.44 4.49 -1.72
CA ASP A 109 12.34 5.92 -2.01
C ASP A 109 13.72 6.57 -1.77
N PRO A 110 14.34 7.18 -2.81
CA PRO A 110 15.64 7.82 -2.65
C PRO A 110 15.63 8.99 -1.66
N HIS A 111 14.49 9.61 -1.43
CA HIS A 111 14.34 10.70 -0.46
C HIS A 111 14.03 10.20 0.95
N ASN A 112 13.52 8.99 1.09
CA ASN A 112 13.22 8.35 2.36
C ASN A 112 13.52 6.85 2.25
N PRO A 113 14.77 6.42 2.40
CA PRO A 113 15.17 5.04 2.16
C PRO A 113 14.46 3.99 3.02
N GLY A 114 13.90 4.39 4.17
CA GLY A 114 13.09 3.50 4.99
C GLY A 114 11.74 3.12 4.37
N ASN A 115 11.27 3.87 3.38
CA ASN A 115 10.07 3.55 2.63
C ASN A 115 10.43 2.68 1.42
N SER A 116 10.01 1.41 1.46
CA SER A 116 10.45 0.42 0.47
C SER A 116 9.40 -0.66 0.26
N ILE A 117 9.55 -1.39 -0.84
CA ILE A 117 8.75 -2.58 -1.16
C ILE A 117 9.62 -3.67 -1.76
N VAL A 118 9.15 -4.91 -1.65
CA VAL A 118 9.75 -6.08 -2.30
C VAL A 118 8.84 -6.62 -3.40
N VAL A 119 7.54 -6.44 -3.25
CA VAL A 119 6.53 -6.99 -4.19
C VAL A 119 5.52 -5.89 -4.53
N SER A 120 5.15 -5.81 -5.80
CA SER A 120 4.01 -5.03 -6.27
C SER A 120 3.22 -5.85 -7.29
N GLU A 121 2.10 -5.33 -7.72
CA GLU A 121 1.27 -6.00 -8.73
C GLU A 121 2.00 -6.21 -10.07
N LYS A 122 3.00 -5.39 -10.35
CA LYS A 122 3.76 -5.41 -11.61
C LYS A 122 5.22 -5.82 -11.45
N TRP A 123 5.68 -6.03 -10.21
CA TRP A 123 7.09 -6.29 -9.95
C TRP A 123 7.27 -7.26 -8.79
N MET A 124 8.16 -8.21 -8.99
CA MET A 124 8.51 -9.22 -8.00
C MET A 124 9.99 -9.10 -7.69
N GLY A 125 10.33 -8.68 -6.46
CA GLY A 125 11.71 -8.59 -6.00
C GLY A 125 12.24 -9.87 -5.38
N LEU A 126 11.36 -10.79 -4.97
CA LEU A 126 11.76 -12.07 -4.40
C LEU A 126 12.46 -12.93 -5.45
N ARG A 127 13.67 -13.38 -5.14
CA ARG A 127 14.44 -14.28 -6.00
C ARG A 127 14.35 -15.70 -5.47
N HIS A 128 13.65 -16.52 -6.23
CA HIS A 128 13.52 -17.94 -5.91
C HIS A 128 14.60 -18.78 -6.56
#